data_1344ab512cd4d5d03879dbeee5fb0eb8
#
_entry.id   1344ab512cd4d5d03879dbeee5fb0eb8
#
_cell.length_a   1.000
_cell.length_b   1.000
_cell.length_c   1.000
_cell.angle_alpha   90.00
_cell.angle_beta   90.00
_cell.angle_gamma   90.00
#
_symmetry.space_group_name_H-M   'P 1'
#
loop_
_entity.id
_entity.type
_entity.pdbx_description
1 polymer ?
#
loop_
_entity_poly.entity_id
_entity_poly.type
_entity_poly.pdbx_seq_one_letter_code
_entity_poly.pdbx_strand_id
1 'polypeptide(L)'
;KVADFGIACLADAHQTLAQEALGSVHYISPEQAKGERLDARSDIYSAGVVLYEMLTGRLPFEGDSAVSVAIQHLSSVPLNPREIDPEIPEALELICMKAMNPDLNKRYQSADAMLADLEKFRKDPSVDLDYIRTELSTGVDSQPTSPLPVQQVSAAVKKRQAEVEDEDEPYE
;
A
#
# COMPACT_ATOMS: atom_id res chain seq x y z
N LYS A 1 -14.37 -1.60 -19.86
CA LYS A 1 -13.44 -0.56 -20.37
C LYS A 1 -12.68 0.01 -19.20
N VAL A 2 -11.36 0.15 -19.33
CA VAL A 2 -10.52 0.87 -18.36
C VAL A 2 -10.62 2.37 -18.69
N ALA A 3 -10.76 3.21 -17.65
CA ALA A 3 -10.87 4.66 -17.76
C ALA A 3 -10.10 5.30 -16.59
N ASP A 4 -9.98 6.62 -16.61
CA ASP A 4 -9.36 7.43 -15.56
C ASP A 4 -7.85 7.15 -15.40
N PHE A 5 -7.08 7.64 -16.37
CA PHE A 5 -5.61 7.57 -16.36
C PHE A 5 -4.97 8.83 -15.75
N GLY A 6 -5.73 9.69 -15.06
CA GLY A 6 -5.26 10.97 -14.54
C GLY A 6 -4.07 10.90 -13.60
N ILE A 7 -3.91 9.79 -12.89
CA ILE A 7 -2.80 9.53 -11.98
C ILE A 7 -1.93 8.33 -12.42
N ALA A 8 -2.11 7.82 -13.65
CA ALA A 8 -1.30 6.73 -14.16
C ALA A 8 0.15 7.20 -14.39
N CYS A 9 1.12 6.42 -13.95
CA CYS A 9 2.52 6.67 -14.19
C CYS A 9 3.20 5.51 -14.92
N LEU A 10 4.23 5.84 -15.70
CA LEU A 10 5.06 4.82 -16.33
C LEU A 10 6.08 4.30 -15.30
N ALA A 11 6.33 3.00 -15.32
CA ALA A 11 7.24 2.33 -14.35
C ALA A 11 8.68 2.89 -14.37
N ASP A 12 9.10 3.53 -15.45
CA ASP A 12 10.43 4.14 -15.61
C ASP A 12 10.44 5.66 -15.36
N ALA A 13 9.29 6.28 -15.05
CA ALA A 13 9.21 7.71 -14.80
C ALA A 13 9.50 8.00 -13.32
N HIS A 14 10.53 8.82 -13.06
CA HIS A 14 10.74 9.41 -11.74
C HIS A 14 9.66 10.47 -11.50
N GLN A 15 8.54 10.09 -10.89
CA GLN A 15 7.51 11.07 -10.51
C GLN A 15 7.74 11.54 -9.08
N THR A 16 7.84 12.84 -8.94
CA THR A 16 7.73 13.53 -7.66
C THR A 16 6.26 13.45 -7.20
N LEU A 17 6.05 13.13 -5.93
CA LEU A 17 4.76 13.25 -5.25
C LEU A 17 4.36 14.74 -5.19
N ALA A 18 3.99 15.31 -6.33
CA ALA A 18 3.57 16.70 -6.43
C ALA A 18 2.08 16.81 -6.07
N GLN A 19 1.83 17.46 -4.97
CA GLN A 19 0.75 18.37 -4.59
C GLN A 19 -0.73 18.07 -4.91
N GLU A 20 -1.11 17.14 -5.78
CA GLU A 20 -2.52 16.98 -6.17
C GLU A 20 -3.26 15.79 -5.53
N ALA A 21 -2.64 15.06 -4.62
CA ALA A 21 -3.16 13.76 -4.16
C ALA A 21 -3.56 13.73 -2.68
N LEU A 22 -4.24 14.75 -2.16
CA LEU A 22 -4.72 14.67 -0.75
C LEU A 22 -5.69 13.48 -0.52
N GLY A 23 -6.40 13.04 -1.55
CA GLY A 23 -7.29 11.87 -1.47
C GLY A 23 -6.59 10.54 -1.77
N SER A 24 -5.52 10.53 -2.57
CA SER A 24 -4.89 9.29 -3.03
C SER A 24 -3.82 8.73 -2.07
N VAL A 25 -3.35 9.51 -1.10
CA VAL A 25 -2.32 9.05 -0.13
C VAL A 25 -2.78 7.88 0.72
N HIS A 26 -4.08 7.71 0.94
CA HIS A 26 -4.65 6.60 1.70
C HIS A 26 -4.50 5.23 1.02
N TYR A 27 -4.23 5.23 -0.29
CA TYR A 27 -4.09 4.02 -1.10
C TYR A 27 -2.67 3.83 -1.63
N ILE A 28 -1.72 4.65 -1.19
CA ILE A 28 -0.33 4.65 -1.66
C ILE A 28 0.39 3.39 -1.19
N SER A 29 1.21 2.81 -2.05
CA SER A 29 2.07 1.69 -1.65
C SER A 29 3.32 2.18 -0.88
N PRO A 30 3.93 1.32 -0.04
CA PRO A 30 5.16 1.65 0.68
C PRO A 30 6.29 2.13 -0.23
N GLU A 31 6.50 1.48 -1.37
CA GLU A 31 7.51 1.85 -2.36
C GLU A 31 7.23 3.19 -3.02
N GLN A 32 5.94 3.53 -3.26
CA GLN A 32 5.55 4.88 -3.73
C GLN A 32 5.86 5.94 -2.67
N ALA A 33 5.51 5.66 -1.40
CA ALA A 33 5.78 6.58 -0.29
C ALA A 33 7.28 6.83 -0.08
N LYS A 34 8.14 5.83 -0.37
CA LYS A 34 9.60 5.97 -0.35
C LYS A 34 10.18 6.63 -1.61
N GLY A 35 9.41 6.72 -2.70
CA GLY A 35 9.90 7.15 -3.99
C GLY A 35 10.84 6.14 -4.64
N GLU A 36 10.66 4.86 -4.34
CA GLU A 36 11.39 3.74 -4.94
C GLU A 36 10.82 3.41 -6.33
N ARG A 37 11.51 2.52 -7.05
CA ARG A 37 11.04 2.04 -8.36
C ARG A 37 9.73 1.27 -8.20
N LEU A 38 8.73 1.64 -9.01
CA LEU A 38 7.41 1.03 -8.99
C LEU A 38 7.31 -0.12 -10.01
N ASP A 39 6.49 -1.11 -9.68
CA ASP A 39 6.07 -2.16 -10.60
C ASP A 39 4.58 -2.50 -10.37
N ALA A 40 4.06 -3.50 -11.09
CA ALA A 40 2.65 -3.91 -11.00
C ALA A 40 2.19 -4.33 -9.59
N ARG A 41 3.12 -4.65 -8.68
CA ARG A 41 2.81 -5.00 -7.29
C ARG A 41 2.39 -3.78 -6.47
N SER A 42 2.73 -2.57 -6.90
CA SER A 42 2.25 -1.34 -6.28
C SER A 42 0.73 -1.19 -6.45
N ASP A 43 0.21 -1.52 -7.64
CA ASP A 43 -1.23 -1.50 -7.90
C ASP A 43 -1.96 -2.59 -7.11
N ILE A 44 -1.32 -3.76 -6.90
CA ILE A 44 -1.87 -4.84 -6.07
C ILE A 44 -2.01 -4.37 -4.61
N TYR A 45 -1.03 -3.62 -4.08
CA TYR A 45 -1.14 -3.04 -2.75
C TYR A 45 -2.34 -2.09 -2.65
N SER A 46 -2.46 -1.16 -3.59
CA SER A 46 -3.59 -0.21 -3.65
C SER A 46 -4.94 -0.93 -3.77
N ALA A 47 -5.01 -2.00 -4.57
CA ALA A 47 -6.21 -2.86 -4.66
C ALA A 47 -6.50 -3.57 -3.32
N GLY A 48 -5.46 -3.98 -2.58
CA GLY A 48 -5.57 -4.51 -1.23
C GLY A 48 -6.17 -3.50 -0.24
N VAL A 49 -5.73 -2.24 -0.31
CA VAL A 49 -6.29 -1.15 0.52
C VAL A 49 -7.77 -0.92 0.21
N VAL A 50 -8.14 -0.91 -1.08
CA VAL A 50 -9.55 -0.80 -1.50
C VAL A 50 -10.36 -2.00 -0.97
N LEU A 51 -9.83 -3.22 -1.07
CA LEU A 51 -10.48 -4.42 -0.53
C LEU A 51 -10.66 -4.32 0.98
N TYR A 52 -9.65 -3.83 1.71
CA TYR A 52 -9.72 -3.60 3.15
C TYR A 52 -10.86 -2.65 3.51
N GLU A 53 -10.95 -1.52 2.82
CA GLU A 53 -12.01 -0.53 3.04
C GLU A 53 -13.39 -1.11 2.68
N MET A 54 -13.52 -1.88 1.61
CA MET A 54 -14.77 -2.56 1.25
C MET A 54 -15.22 -3.57 2.30
N LEU A 55 -14.29 -4.28 2.94
CA LEU A 55 -14.60 -5.29 3.95
C LEU A 55 -14.96 -4.67 5.31
N THR A 56 -14.25 -3.61 5.70
CA THR A 56 -14.29 -3.06 7.06
C THR A 56 -15.07 -1.76 7.19
N GLY A 57 -15.35 -1.09 6.05
CA GLY A 57 -15.91 0.27 6.04
C GLY A 57 -14.96 1.35 6.53
N ARG A 58 -13.65 1.04 6.69
CA ARG A 58 -12.62 1.96 7.19
C ARG A 58 -11.35 1.86 6.35
N LEU A 59 -10.59 2.92 6.33
CA LEU A 59 -9.23 2.89 5.81
C LEU A 59 -8.30 2.14 6.78
N PRO A 60 -7.26 1.43 6.28
CA PRO A 60 -6.29 0.74 7.14
C PRO A 60 -5.45 1.72 7.96
N PHE A 61 -5.23 2.92 7.43
CA PHE A 61 -4.45 3.98 8.07
C PHE A 61 -5.13 5.33 7.90
N GLU A 62 -5.19 6.08 8.98
CA GLU A 62 -5.75 7.43 9.04
C GLU A 62 -4.79 8.35 9.78
N GLY A 63 -4.83 9.65 9.48
CA GLY A 63 -3.97 10.63 10.14
C GLY A 63 -4.29 12.07 9.73
N ASP A 64 -3.81 13.01 10.52
CA ASP A 64 -4.08 14.45 10.37
C ASP A 64 -3.39 15.08 9.14
N SER A 65 -2.49 14.34 8.49
CA SER A 65 -1.76 14.81 7.31
C SER A 65 -1.41 13.66 6.36
N ALA A 66 -1.24 13.98 5.08
CA ALA A 66 -0.78 13.04 4.07
C ALA A 66 0.55 12.38 4.45
N VAL A 67 1.44 13.13 5.09
CA VAL A 67 2.74 12.62 5.55
C VAL A 67 2.57 11.57 6.66
N SER A 68 1.66 11.81 7.63
CA SER A 68 1.42 10.86 8.71
C SER A 68 0.81 9.56 8.19
N VAL A 69 -0.10 9.63 7.21
CA VAL A 69 -0.67 8.46 6.54
C VAL A 69 0.40 7.69 5.75
N ALA A 70 1.22 8.39 4.97
CA ALA A 70 2.31 7.76 4.22
C ALA A 70 3.31 7.03 5.15
N ILE A 71 3.66 7.62 6.29
CA ILE A 71 4.52 6.98 7.30
C ILE A 71 3.88 5.69 7.82
N GLN A 72 2.57 5.66 8.05
CA GLN A 72 1.88 4.45 8.51
C GLN A 72 1.94 3.33 7.47
N HIS A 73 1.79 3.63 6.18
CA HIS A 73 2.00 2.65 5.11
C HIS A 73 3.43 2.06 5.10
N LEU A 74 4.42 2.80 5.59
CA LEU A 74 5.82 2.36 5.63
C LEU A 74 6.16 1.50 6.86
N SER A 75 5.52 1.77 8.00
CA SER A 75 6.03 1.29 9.30
C SER A 75 4.98 0.69 10.22
N SER A 76 3.69 0.81 9.88
CA SER A 76 2.61 0.30 10.73
C SER A 76 2.00 -0.97 10.15
N VAL A 77 1.47 -1.82 11.02
CA VAL A 77 0.64 -2.97 10.65
C VAL A 77 -0.81 -2.57 10.91
N PRO A 78 -1.69 -2.66 9.90
CA PRO A 78 -3.11 -2.37 10.10
C PRO A 78 -3.75 -3.46 10.97
N LEU A 79 -4.89 -3.14 11.59
CA LEU A 79 -5.72 -4.16 12.23
C LEU A 79 -6.15 -5.19 11.18
N ASN A 80 -6.22 -6.46 11.59
CA ASN A 80 -6.78 -7.45 10.69
C ASN A 80 -8.28 -7.18 10.47
N PRO A 81 -8.83 -7.35 9.26
CA PRO A 81 -10.24 -7.13 8.99
C PRO A 81 -11.20 -7.79 9.99
N ARG A 82 -10.90 -9.00 10.44
CA ARG A 82 -11.71 -9.75 11.41
C ARG A 82 -11.58 -9.26 12.86
N GLU A 83 -10.60 -8.44 13.17
CA GLU A 83 -10.53 -7.72 14.46
C GLU A 83 -11.55 -6.57 14.49
N ILE A 84 -11.97 -6.08 13.32
CA ILE A 84 -12.98 -5.03 13.17
C ILE A 84 -14.37 -5.64 13.06
N ASP A 85 -14.52 -6.65 12.18
CA ASP A 85 -15.77 -7.39 11.98
C ASP A 85 -15.48 -8.89 11.88
N PRO A 86 -15.77 -9.68 12.92
CA PRO A 86 -15.57 -11.13 12.96
C PRO A 86 -16.37 -11.92 11.91
N GLU A 87 -17.41 -11.34 11.31
CA GLU A 87 -18.22 -11.99 10.27
C GLU A 87 -17.51 -12.00 8.89
N ILE A 88 -16.43 -11.24 8.74
CA ILE A 88 -15.63 -11.25 7.51
C ILE A 88 -15.03 -12.65 7.30
N PRO A 89 -15.24 -13.28 6.12
CA PRO A 89 -14.62 -14.56 5.80
C PRO A 89 -13.11 -14.53 5.92
N GLU A 90 -12.52 -15.51 6.58
CA GLU A 90 -11.08 -15.59 6.81
C GLU A 90 -10.28 -15.58 5.51
N ALA A 91 -10.77 -16.23 4.46
CA ALA A 91 -10.11 -16.23 3.15
C ALA A 91 -9.97 -14.81 2.57
N LEU A 92 -10.98 -13.95 2.75
CA LEU A 92 -10.91 -12.55 2.30
C LEU A 92 -9.94 -11.73 3.13
N GLU A 93 -9.89 -11.94 4.44
CA GLU A 93 -8.88 -11.32 5.31
C GLU A 93 -7.47 -11.69 4.85
N LEU A 94 -7.20 -12.99 4.64
CA LEU A 94 -5.89 -13.48 4.21
C LEU A 94 -5.48 -12.90 2.85
N ILE A 95 -6.40 -12.86 1.87
CA ILE A 95 -6.15 -12.25 0.56
C ILE A 95 -5.83 -10.77 0.69
N CYS A 96 -6.62 -10.05 1.48
CA CYS A 96 -6.45 -8.63 1.74
C CYS A 96 -5.09 -8.34 2.37
N MET A 97 -4.74 -9.02 3.45
CA MET A 97 -3.48 -8.83 4.18
C MET A 97 -2.27 -9.22 3.35
N LYS A 98 -2.37 -10.25 2.51
CA LYS A 98 -1.31 -10.61 1.56
C LYS A 98 -1.12 -9.54 0.48
N ALA A 99 -2.20 -8.99 -0.07
CA ALA A 99 -2.13 -7.91 -1.05
C ALA A 99 -1.49 -6.66 -0.46
N MET A 100 -1.78 -6.34 0.81
CA MET A 100 -1.24 -5.19 1.54
C MET A 100 0.11 -5.47 2.22
N ASN A 101 0.79 -6.59 1.94
CA ASN A 101 2.08 -6.85 2.56
C ASN A 101 3.10 -5.77 2.14
N PRO A 102 3.80 -5.11 3.10
CA PRO A 102 4.80 -4.10 2.76
C PRO A 102 6.03 -4.69 2.06
N ASP A 103 6.36 -5.97 2.31
CA ASP A 103 7.42 -6.68 1.60
C ASP A 103 6.91 -7.14 0.23
N LEU A 104 7.50 -6.59 -0.83
CA LEU A 104 7.18 -6.93 -2.23
C LEU A 104 7.29 -8.43 -2.53
N ASN A 105 8.19 -9.15 -1.86
CA ASN A 105 8.39 -10.59 -2.10
C ASN A 105 7.31 -11.46 -1.43
N LYS A 106 6.65 -10.92 -0.40
CA LYS A 106 5.56 -11.59 0.32
C LYS A 106 4.18 -11.18 -0.18
N ARG A 107 4.11 -10.13 -1.00
CA ARG A 107 2.90 -9.68 -1.69
C ARG A 107 2.58 -10.62 -2.85
N TYR A 108 1.38 -10.55 -3.39
CA TYR A 108 1.07 -11.18 -4.68
C TYR A 108 2.02 -10.68 -5.77
N GLN A 109 2.60 -11.62 -6.52
CA GLN A 109 3.58 -11.28 -7.56
C GLN A 109 2.93 -10.88 -8.90
N SER A 110 1.63 -11.13 -9.05
CA SER A 110 0.84 -10.70 -10.22
C SER A 110 -0.63 -10.54 -9.83
N ALA A 111 -1.37 -9.75 -10.63
CA ALA A 111 -2.82 -9.64 -10.50
C ALA A 111 -3.52 -11.00 -10.72
N ASP A 112 -3.01 -11.83 -11.63
CA ASP A 112 -3.55 -13.17 -11.88
C ASP A 112 -3.45 -14.07 -10.64
N ALA A 113 -2.38 -13.95 -9.86
CA ALA A 113 -2.23 -14.71 -8.62
C ALA A 113 -3.26 -14.29 -7.57
N MET A 114 -3.52 -12.99 -7.42
CA MET A 114 -4.57 -12.48 -6.54
C MET A 114 -5.95 -12.90 -7.02
N LEU A 115 -6.21 -12.78 -8.33
CA LEU A 115 -7.47 -13.18 -8.95
C LEU A 115 -7.74 -14.66 -8.75
N ALA A 116 -6.74 -15.52 -8.86
CA ALA A 116 -6.89 -16.97 -8.65
C ALA A 116 -7.40 -17.30 -7.24
N ASP A 117 -6.95 -16.59 -6.21
CA ASP A 117 -7.41 -16.80 -4.84
C ASP A 117 -8.81 -16.23 -4.61
N LEU A 118 -9.11 -15.06 -5.18
CA LEU A 118 -10.46 -14.51 -5.17
C LEU A 118 -11.46 -15.45 -5.89
N GLU A 119 -11.04 -16.10 -6.97
CA GLU A 119 -11.87 -17.09 -7.68
C GLU A 119 -12.08 -18.38 -6.87
N LYS A 120 -11.09 -18.82 -6.09
CA LYS A 120 -11.26 -19.93 -5.14
C LYS A 120 -12.32 -19.56 -4.10
N PHE A 121 -12.20 -18.40 -3.48
CA PHE A 121 -13.17 -17.88 -2.53
C PHE A 121 -14.58 -17.76 -3.16
N ARG A 122 -14.68 -17.22 -4.36
CA ARG A 122 -15.96 -17.08 -5.07
C ARG A 122 -16.66 -18.42 -5.30
N LYS A 123 -15.91 -19.50 -5.54
CA LYS A 123 -16.42 -20.86 -5.75
C LYS A 123 -16.77 -21.54 -4.44
N ASP A 124 -15.98 -21.31 -3.42
CA ASP A 124 -16.17 -21.87 -2.08
C ASP A 124 -15.80 -20.83 -1.02
N PRO A 125 -16.79 -20.12 -0.43
CA PRO A 125 -16.53 -19.13 0.62
C PRO A 125 -15.87 -19.69 1.89
N SER A 126 -15.86 -21.01 2.07
CA SER A 126 -15.20 -21.70 3.19
C SER A 126 -13.80 -22.22 2.84
N VAL A 127 -13.28 -21.83 1.67
CA VAL A 127 -11.96 -22.29 1.22
C VAL A 127 -10.88 -21.96 2.25
N ASP A 128 -10.04 -22.96 2.54
CA ASP A 128 -8.86 -22.78 3.36
C ASP A 128 -7.68 -22.31 2.50
N LEU A 129 -7.16 -21.13 2.80
CA LEU A 129 -5.97 -20.57 2.18
C LEU A 129 -4.77 -20.59 3.16
N ASP A 130 -4.57 -21.70 3.85
CA ASP A 130 -3.55 -21.89 4.90
C ASP A 130 -2.13 -21.56 4.43
N TYR A 131 -1.83 -21.73 3.15
CA TYR A 131 -0.54 -21.32 2.58
C TYR A 131 -0.29 -19.81 2.70
N ILE A 132 -1.35 -18.97 2.58
CA ILE A 132 -1.22 -17.51 2.80
C ILE A 132 -0.95 -17.24 4.28
N ARG A 133 -1.66 -17.91 5.18
CA ARG A 133 -1.44 -17.77 6.63
C ARG A 133 0.00 -18.14 6.99
N THR A 134 0.53 -19.20 6.42
CA THR A 134 1.91 -19.62 6.62
C THR A 134 2.89 -18.58 6.10
N GLU A 135 2.69 -18.03 4.91
CA GLU A 135 3.52 -16.97 4.34
C GLU A 135 3.51 -15.69 5.19
N LEU A 136 2.35 -15.30 5.73
CA LEU A 136 2.22 -14.13 6.60
C LEU A 136 2.90 -14.36 7.96
N SER A 137 2.80 -15.57 8.54
CA SER A 137 3.37 -15.89 9.85
C SER A 137 4.89 -16.04 9.84
N THR A 138 5.48 -16.54 8.76
CA THR A 138 6.96 -16.67 8.64
C THR A 138 7.69 -15.33 8.59
N GLY A 139 6.98 -14.21 8.59
CA GLY A 139 7.55 -12.85 8.61
C GLY A 139 7.76 -12.24 9.99
N VAL A 140 7.32 -12.89 11.07
CA VAL A 140 7.36 -12.32 12.43
C VAL A 140 8.76 -12.36 13.05
N ASP A 141 9.73 -13.09 12.47
CA ASP A 141 11.11 -13.15 12.97
C ASP A 141 12.03 -12.02 12.46
N SER A 142 11.52 -11.08 11.70
CA SER A 142 12.24 -9.84 11.41
C SER A 142 11.92 -8.86 12.54
N GLN A 143 12.90 -8.56 13.38
CA GLN A 143 12.83 -7.53 14.43
C GLN A 143 12.05 -6.31 13.96
N PRO A 144 11.22 -5.70 14.81
CA PRO A 144 10.64 -4.41 14.51
C PRO A 144 11.79 -3.47 14.16
N THR A 145 11.92 -3.15 12.88
CA THR A 145 12.83 -2.08 12.46
C THR A 145 12.41 -0.85 13.22
N SER A 146 13.29 -0.36 14.09
CA SER A 146 13.06 0.89 14.80
C SER A 146 12.46 1.91 13.85
N PRO A 147 11.39 2.61 14.22
CA PRO A 147 10.77 3.61 13.36
C PRO A 147 11.87 4.52 12.83
N LEU A 148 11.94 4.69 11.53
CA LEU A 148 12.87 5.66 10.94
C LEU A 148 12.62 7.00 11.66
N PRO A 149 13.67 7.67 12.16
CA PRO A 149 13.48 8.94 12.86
C PRO A 149 12.69 9.88 11.95
N VAL A 150 11.59 10.43 12.45
CA VAL A 150 10.72 11.39 11.75
C VAL A 150 11.54 12.50 11.08
N GLN A 151 12.73 12.81 11.62
CA GLN A 151 13.70 13.74 11.09
C GLN A 151 14.28 13.36 9.71
N GLN A 152 14.43 12.06 9.39
CA GLN A 152 14.97 11.63 8.10
C GLN A 152 13.91 11.72 6.99
N VAL A 153 12.66 11.41 7.29
CA VAL A 153 11.54 11.56 6.36
C VAL A 153 11.25 13.05 6.12
N SER A 154 11.24 13.88 7.19
CA SER A 154 11.13 15.34 7.11
C SER A 154 12.25 15.98 6.30
N ALA A 155 13.49 15.49 6.43
CA ALA A 155 14.63 16.02 5.70
C ALA A 155 14.55 15.67 4.19
N ALA A 156 14.11 14.47 3.85
CA ALA A 156 13.93 14.05 2.47
C ALA A 156 12.81 14.84 1.77
N VAL A 157 11.70 15.08 2.47
CA VAL A 157 10.58 15.92 1.97
C VAL A 157 11.01 17.37 1.83
N LYS A 158 11.71 17.97 2.82
CA LYS A 158 12.20 19.35 2.75
C LYS A 158 13.28 19.54 1.68
N LYS A 159 14.19 18.58 1.50
CA LYS A 159 15.21 18.66 0.47
C LYS A 159 14.60 18.69 -0.93
N ARG A 160 13.56 17.87 -1.16
CA ARG A 160 12.82 17.87 -2.43
C ARG A 160 11.98 19.15 -2.66
N GLN A 161 11.42 19.75 -1.61
CA GLN A 161 10.73 21.03 -1.74
C GLN A 161 11.69 22.17 -2.14
N ALA A 162 12.89 22.21 -1.60
CA ALA A 162 13.90 23.19 -1.97
C ALA A 162 14.42 23.02 -3.41
N GLU A 163 14.51 21.78 -3.91
CA GLU A 163 14.94 21.49 -5.29
C GLU A 163 13.89 21.90 -6.34
N VAL A 164 12.61 21.95 -5.97
CA VAL A 164 11.52 22.39 -6.87
C VAL A 164 11.40 23.93 -6.90
N GLU A 165 11.72 24.63 -5.81
CA GLU A 165 11.70 26.12 -5.77
C GLU A 165 12.84 26.73 -6.60
N ASP A 166 13.95 26.01 -6.82
CA ASP A 166 15.10 26.48 -7.62
C ASP A 166 14.88 26.30 -9.15
N GLU A 167 13.93 25.46 -9.58
CA GLU A 167 13.63 25.23 -11.01
C GLU A 167 12.61 26.23 -11.60
N ASP A 168 11.93 27.02 -10.77
CA ASP A 168 10.91 27.99 -11.21
C ASP A 168 11.44 29.44 -11.35
N GLU A 169 12.77 29.68 -11.41
CA GLU A 169 13.27 31.00 -11.78
C GLU A 169 13.03 31.28 -13.27
N PRO A 170 12.29 32.34 -13.63
CA PRO A 170 12.02 32.65 -15.02
C PRO A 170 13.33 33.11 -15.71
N TYR A 171 13.65 32.47 -16.82
CA TYR A 171 14.68 32.96 -17.73
C TYR A 171 14.26 34.36 -18.25
N GLU A 172 14.99 35.40 -17.85
CA GLU A 172 14.98 36.72 -18.48
C GLU A 172 15.69 36.68 -19.84
#